data_ecf9cb66a11eeb5d2dc774f15bbedbfb
#
_entry.id   ecf9cb66a11eeb5d2dc774f15bbedbfb
#
_cell.length_a   1.000
_cell.length_b   1.000
_cell.length_c   1.000
_cell.angle_alpha   90.00
_cell.angle_beta   90.00
_cell.angle_gamma   90.00
#
_symmetry.space_group_name_H-M   'P 1'
#
loop_
_entity.id
_entity.type
_entity.pdbx_description
1 polymer ?
#
loop_
_entity_poly.entity_id
_entity_poly.type
_entity_poly.pdbx_seq_one_letter_code
_entity_poly.pdbx_strand_id
1 'polypeptide(L)'
;MSNILDKIYVIFVSPDESSNIGSICRAMKNMGLSHLRIVNPKVYDENKISYISVHAFDIYEKREEFSSLKEALSDISFASAATRRTGKRRKYTSFSPEETADFIIEKDYKKSAMVFGNEK
;
A
#
# COMPACT_ATOMS: atom_id res chain seq x y z
N MET A 1 -15.64 4.95 -17.63
CA MET A 1 -15.78 3.64 -16.99
C MET A 1 -14.89 3.56 -15.77
N SER A 2 -15.45 3.16 -14.67
CA SER A 2 -14.68 3.11 -13.45
C SER A 2 -13.80 1.87 -13.44
N ASN A 3 -12.54 2.08 -13.11
CA ASN A 3 -11.58 1.00 -13.00
C ASN A 3 -11.53 0.57 -11.55
N ILE A 4 -11.74 -0.72 -11.28
CA ILE A 4 -11.71 -1.22 -9.91
C ILE A 4 -10.38 -0.89 -9.23
N LEU A 5 -9.28 -0.84 -9.99
CA LEU A 5 -7.98 -0.55 -9.44
C LEU A 5 -7.88 0.87 -8.89
N ASP A 6 -8.69 1.79 -9.38
CA ASP A 6 -8.70 3.15 -8.86
C ASP A 6 -9.28 3.24 -7.45
N LYS A 7 -9.92 2.18 -7.00
CA LYS A 7 -10.50 2.13 -5.66
C LYS A 7 -9.56 1.48 -4.65
N ILE A 8 -8.40 1.05 -5.07
CA ILE A 8 -7.47 0.33 -4.20
C ILE A 8 -6.34 1.25 -3.78
N TYR A 9 -6.17 1.38 -2.49
CA TYR A 9 -5.14 2.21 -1.89
C TYR A 9 -4.10 1.32 -1.22
N VAL A 10 -2.83 1.67 -1.38
CA VAL A 10 -1.76 0.99 -0.67
C VAL A 10 -1.32 1.90 0.46
N ILE A 11 -1.37 1.40 1.68
CA ILE A 11 -1.01 2.17 2.87
C ILE A 11 0.23 1.54 3.47
N PHE A 12 1.30 2.31 3.55
CA PHE A 12 2.58 1.85 4.07
C PHE A 12 2.83 2.52 5.41
N VAL A 13 2.84 1.74 6.47
CA VAL A 13 2.93 2.25 7.84
C VAL A 13 4.38 2.30 8.28
N SER A 14 4.84 3.50 8.62
CA SER A 14 6.17 3.73 9.21
C SER A 14 7.30 3.05 8.43
N PRO A 15 7.39 3.28 7.13
CA PRO A 15 8.51 2.68 6.40
C PRO A 15 9.83 3.26 6.90
N ASP A 16 10.80 2.37 7.14
CA ASP A 16 12.11 2.78 7.65
C ASP A 16 13.07 3.11 6.55
N GLU A 17 12.97 2.46 5.41
CA GLU A 17 13.99 2.58 4.37
C GLU A 17 13.42 3.06 3.06
N SER A 18 14.16 3.97 2.44
CA SER A 18 13.77 4.52 1.15
C SER A 18 13.64 3.42 0.09
N SER A 19 14.49 2.41 0.16
CA SER A 19 14.45 1.34 -0.83
C SER A 19 13.13 0.57 -0.80
N ASN A 20 12.54 0.41 0.38
CA ASN A 20 11.27 -0.29 0.49
C ASN A 20 10.14 0.52 -0.15
N ILE A 21 10.20 1.84 -0.01
CA ILE A 21 9.21 2.70 -0.65
C ILE A 21 9.32 2.58 -2.16
N GLY A 22 10.55 2.61 -2.68
CA GLY A 22 10.75 2.46 -4.12
C GLY A 22 10.24 1.13 -4.64
N SER A 23 10.48 0.06 -3.88
CA SER A 23 10.03 -1.27 -4.26
C SER A 23 8.50 -1.35 -4.30
N ILE A 24 7.84 -0.75 -3.32
CA ILE A 24 6.38 -0.74 -3.29
C ILE A 24 5.82 0.04 -4.48
N CYS A 25 6.41 1.19 -4.78
CA CYS A 25 5.96 1.98 -5.92
C CYS A 25 6.09 1.19 -7.21
N ARG A 26 7.20 0.50 -7.38
CA ARG A 26 7.40 -0.30 -8.57
C ARG A 26 6.37 -1.42 -8.67
N ALA A 27 6.12 -2.12 -7.57
CA ALA A 27 5.12 -3.18 -7.54
C ALA A 27 3.74 -2.64 -7.85
N MET A 28 3.39 -1.49 -7.28
CA MET A 28 2.10 -0.86 -7.55
C MET A 28 1.93 -0.56 -9.03
N LYS A 29 2.97 -0.01 -9.64
CA LYS A 29 2.90 0.34 -11.05
C LYS A 29 2.66 -0.91 -11.90
N ASN A 30 3.35 -1.99 -11.57
CA ASN A 30 3.20 -3.25 -12.30
C ASN A 30 1.80 -3.83 -12.14
N MET A 31 1.14 -3.54 -11.03
CA MET A 31 -0.21 -4.05 -10.76
C MET A 31 -1.30 -3.08 -11.21
N GLY A 32 -0.93 -1.91 -11.68
CA GLY A 32 -1.91 -0.92 -12.10
C GLY A 32 -2.48 -0.09 -10.98
N LEU A 33 -1.83 -0.07 -9.82
CA LEU A 33 -2.27 0.70 -8.67
C LEU A 33 -1.56 2.04 -8.66
N SER A 34 -2.26 3.07 -8.17
CA SER A 34 -1.69 4.42 -8.20
C SER A 34 -1.85 5.21 -6.90
N HIS A 35 -2.58 4.69 -5.93
CA HIS A 35 -2.86 5.44 -4.71
C HIS A 35 -1.99 4.94 -3.57
N LEU A 36 -0.96 5.72 -3.23
CA LEU A 36 -0.05 5.40 -2.13
C LEU A 36 -0.30 6.35 -0.97
N ARG A 37 -0.45 5.79 0.22
CA ARG A 37 -0.54 6.55 1.47
C ARG A 37 0.57 6.08 2.39
N ILE A 38 1.29 7.03 2.97
CA ILE A 38 2.35 6.72 3.92
C ILE A 38 1.94 7.26 5.29
N VAL A 39 1.96 6.37 6.28
CA VAL A 39 1.61 6.71 7.65
C VAL A 39 2.88 6.89 8.45
N ASN A 40 2.95 8.01 9.19
CA ASN A 40 4.09 8.29 10.05
C ASN A 40 5.40 8.31 9.25
N PRO A 41 5.47 9.13 8.20
CA PRO A 41 6.66 9.13 7.35
C PRO A 41 7.88 9.68 8.07
N LYS A 42 9.04 9.26 7.59
CA LYS A 42 10.32 9.78 8.04
C LYS A 42 10.90 10.60 6.90
N VAL A 43 12.14 10.99 7.04
CA VAL A 43 12.85 11.66 5.96
C VAL A 43 13.50 10.61 5.09
N TYR A 44 13.21 10.65 3.80
CA TYR A 44 13.67 9.62 2.88
C TYR A 44 14.60 10.19 1.82
N ASP A 45 15.42 9.32 1.26
CA ASP A 45 16.31 9.66 0.15
C ASP A 45 15.53 9.52 -1.15
N GLU A 46 15.06 10.64 -1.69
CA GLU A 46 14.21 10.60 -2.89
C GLU A 46 14.96 10.13 -4.12
N ASN A 47 16.26 10.36 -4.18
CA ASN A 47 17.05 9.85 -5.30
C ASN A 47 17.06 8.34 -5.30
N LYS A 48 17.16 7.75 -4.12
CA LYS A 48 17.14 6.31 -3.99
C LYS A 48 15.77 5.75 -4.34
N ILE A 49 14.72 6.43 -3.87
CA ILE A 49 13.36 5.99 -4.21
C ILE A 49 13.17 6.03 -5.72
N SER A 50 13.60 7.11 -6.37
CA SER A 50 13.47 7.25 -7.80
C SER A 50 14.20 6.14 -8.55
N TYR A 51 15.42 5.85 -8.12
CA TYR A 51 16.22 4.84 -8.76
C TYR A 51 15.58 3.45 -8.65
N ILE A 52 15.11 3.11 -7.45
CA ILE A 52 14.56 1.77 -7.20
C ILE A 52 13.18 1.61 -7.81
N SER A 53 12.39 2.68 -7.82
CA SER A 53 11.04 2.60 -8.37
C SER A 53 11.02 2.50 -9.89
N VAL A 54 12.12 2.84 -10.55
CA VAL A 54 12.28 2.76 -11.99
C VAL A 54 11.31 3.73 -12.66
N HIS A 55 10.19 3.26 -13.18
CA HIS A 55 9.23 4.13 -13.86
C HIS A 55 8.06 4.53 -12.96
N ALA A 56 8.16 4.27 -11.67
CA ALA A 56 7.03 4.43 -10.77
C ALA A 56 7.21 5.57 -9.78
N PHE A 57 8.16 6.46 -10.01
CA PHE A 57 8.39 7.56 -9.06
C PHE A 57 7.20 8.51 -8.98
N ASP A 58 6.41 8.58 -10.04
CA ASP A 58 5.20 9.40 -10.03
C ASP A 58 4.22 8.96 -8.92
N ILE A 59 4.22 7.68 -8.56
CA ILE A 59 3.37 7.20 -7.48
C ILE A 59 3.84 7.81 -6.17
N TYR A 60 5.14 7.85 -5.94
CA TYR A 60 5.68 8.47 -4.73
C TYR A 60 5.39 9.98 -4.72
N GLU A 61 5.52 10.63 -5.86
CA GLU A 61 5.30 12.07 -5.93
C GLU A 61 3.87 12.45 -5.58
N LYS A 62 2.92 11.58 -5.87
CA LYS A 62 1.52 11.84 -5.61
C LYS A 62 1.03 11.26 -4.28
N ARG A 63 1.93 10.73 -3.48
CA ARG A 63 1.55 10.09 -2.24
C ARG A 63 0.83 11.05 -1.30
N GLU A 64 -0.01 10.46 -0.45
CA GLU A 64 -0.60 11.17 0.67
C GLU A 64 0.10 10.73 1.95
N GLU A 65 0.26 11.64 2.89
CA GLU A 65 0.93 11.34 4.15
C GLU A 65 0.00 11.59 5.30
N PHE A 66 0.04 10.70 6.29
CA PHE A 66 -0.83 10.76 7.45
C PHE A 66 0.01 10.51 8.70
N SER A 67 -0.44 11.08 9.83
CA SER A 67 0.27 10.90 11.09
C SER A 67 -0.13 9.60 11.79
N SER A 68 -1.27 9.02 11.44
CA SER A 68 -1.72 7.78 12.07
C SER A 68 -2.45 6.90 11.07
N LEU A 69 -2.45 5.61 11.35
CA LEU A 69 -3.18 4.66 10.53
C LEU A 69 -4.68 4.94 10.56
N LYS A 70 -5.17 5.36 11.71
CA LYS A 70 -6.58 5.70 11.84
C LYS A 70 -6.99 6.77 10.84
N GLU A 71 -6.16 7.80 10.70
CA GLU A 71 -6.45 8.86 9.73
C GLU A 71 -6.39 8.33 8.31
N ALA A 72 -5.40 7.51 8.02
CA ALA A 72 -5.24 6.98 6.68
C ALA A 72 -6.38 6.05 6.27
N LEU A 73 -7.09 5.48 7.24
CA LEU A 73 -8.20 4.57 6.98
C LEU A 73 -9.57 5.23 7.08
N SER A 74 -9.63 6.52 7.38
CA SER A 74 -10.90 7.16 7.72
C SER A 74 -11.93 7.11 6.60
N ASP A 75 -11.48 7.05 5.35
CA ASP A 75 -12.38 6.99 4.20
C ASP A 75 -12.35 5.63 3.50
N ILE A 76 -11.76 4.62 4.16
CA ILE A 76 -11.60 3.31 3.57
C ILE A 76 -12.71 2.40 4.08
N SER A 77 -13.38 1.70 3.15
CA SER A 77 -14.49 0.82 3.49
C SER A 77 -14.03 -0.59 3.88
N PHE A 78 -12.94 -1.04 3.27
CA PHE A 78 -12.39 -2.37 3.54
C PHE A 78 -10.89 -2.30 3.52
N ALA A 79 -10.24 -2.89 4.52
CA ALA A 79 -8.79 -2.92 4.56
C ALA A 79 -8.33 -4.32 4.92
N SER A 80 -7.27 -4.76 4.26
CA SER A 80 -6.60 -6.00 4.61
C SER A 80 -5.16 -5.70 4.94
N ALA A 81 -4.60 -6.44 5.88
CA ALA A 81 -3.20 -6.30 6.24
C ALA A 81 -2.38 -7.27 5.41
N ALA A 82 -1.43 -6.74 4.68
CA ALA A 82 -0.49 -7.56 3.94
C ALA A 82 0.77 -7.66 4.77
N THR A 83 1.20 -8.86 5.07
CA THR A 83 2.36 -9.05 5.91
C THR A 83 3.22 -10.14 5.32
N ARG A 84 4.53 -9.97 5.50
CA ARG A 84 5.47 -11.02 5.13
C ARG A 84 5.50 -12.12 6.16
N ARG A 85 4.95 -11.85 7.33
CA ARG A 85 4.94 -12.85 8.37
C ARG A 85 3.74 -13.72 8.20
N THR A 86 3.98 -14.89 7.70
CA THR A 86 2.93 -15.88 7.57
C THR A 86 3.09 -16.92 8.64
N GLY A 87 3.36 -16.47 9.84
CA GLY A 87 3.71 -17.36 10.92
C GLY A 87 2.64 -18.36 11.26
N LYS A 88 3.08 -19.41 11.93
CA LYS A 88 2.21 -20.49 12.26
C LYS A 88 1.14 -20.13 13.26
N ARG A 89 1.35 -19.07 13.97
CA ARG A 89 0.40 -18.68 14.99
C ARG A 89 -0.56 -17.62 14.56
N ARG A 90 -0.63 -17.41 13.28
CA ARG A 90 -1.55 -16.43 12.78
C ARG A 90 -2.96 -16.84 13.09
N LYS A 91 -3.69 -15.94 13.72
CA LYS A 91 -5.04 -16.21 14.15
C LYS A 91 -6.11 -15.59 13.30
N TYR A 92 -5.71 -14.88 12.29
CA TYR A 92 -6.64 -14.23 11.41
C TYR A 92 -6.15 -14.44 9.99
N THR A 93 -7.06 -14.27 9.06
CA THR A 93 -6.75 -14.45 7.66
C THR A 93 -6.05 -13.21 7.13
N SER A 94 -5.02 -13.42 6.37
CA SER A 94 -4.42 -12.34 5.60
C SER A 94 -4.46 -12.76 4.14
N PHE A 95 -4.55 -11.77 3.28
CA PHE A 95 -4.68 -12.01 1.85
C PHE A 95 -3.41 -11.60 1.14
N SER A 96 -3.08 -12.32 0.07
CA SER A 96 -2.09 -11.83 -0.89
C SER A 96 -2.69 -10.63 -1.61
N PRO A 97 -1.87 -9.83 -2.29
CA PRO A 97 -2.42 -8.73 -3.09
C PRO A 97 -3.45 -9.21 -4.11
N GLU A 98 -3.22 -10.36 -4.74
CA GLU A 98 -4.16 -10.88 -5.70
C GLU A 98 -5.47 -11.31 -5.05
N GLU A 99 -5.39 -11.93 -3.89
CA GLU A 99 -6.59 -12.34 -3.16
C GLU A 99 -7.38 -11.13 -2.71
N THR A 100 -6.68 -10.08 -2.27
CA THR A 100 -7.35 -8.86 -1.86
C THR A 100 -8.08 -8.23 -3.03
N ALA A 101 -7.44 -8.18 -4.19
CA ALA A 101 -8.08 -7.60 -5.37
C ALA A 101 -9.33 -8.39 -5.75
N ASP A 102 -9.25 -9.72 -5.73
CA ASP A 102 -10.41 -10.55 -6.04
C ASP A 102 -11.55 -10.32 -5.06
N PHE A 103 -11.22 -10.20 -3.77
CA PHE A 103 -12.23 -9.95 -2.76
C PHE A 103 -12.93 -8.61 -2.99
N ILE A 104 -12.16 -7.58 -3.33
CA ILE A 104 -12.71 -6.26 -3.57
C ILE A 104 -13.62 -6.27 -4.78
N ILE A 105 -13.23 -6.93 -5.84
CA ILE A 105 -14.05 -7.04 -7.04
C ILE A 105 -15.38 -7.70 -6.70
N GLU A 106 -15.31 -8.78 -5.95
CA GLU A 106 -16.50 -9.53 -5.57
C GLU A 106 -17.44 -8.72 -4.70
N LYS A 107 -16.89 -7.96 -3.75
CA LYS A 107 -17.69 -7.21 -2.79
C LYS A 107 -18.04 -5.80 -3.22
N ASP A 108 -17.37 -5.29 -4.25
CA ASP A 108 -17.64 -3.95 -4.80
C ASP A 108 -17.52 -2.84 -3.76
N TYR A 109 -16.47 -2.87 -2.96
CA TYR A 109 -16.21 -1.82 -1.99
C TYR A 109 -15.81 -0.53 -2.70
N LYS A 110 -16.24 0.61 -2.15
CA LYS A 110 -15.95 1.90 -2.76
C LYS A 110 -14.49 2.26 -2.70
N LYS A 111 -13.88 2.13 -1.51
CA LYS A 111 -12.45 2.36 -1.34
C LYS A 111 -11.93 1.25 -0.46
N SER A 112 -10.87 0.64 -0.91
CA SER A 112 -10.28 -0.48 -0.21
C SER A 112 -8.80 -0.27 -0.10
N ALA A 113 -8.18 -0.87 0.90
CA ALA A 113 -6.76 -0.65 1.15
C ALA A 113 -6.05 -1.96 1.46
N MET A 114 -4.82 -2.02 0.99
CA MET A 114 -3.87 -3.03 1.45
C MET A 114 -2.87 -2.31 2.33
N VAL A 115 -2.74 -2.79 3.56
CA VAL A 115 -1.91 -2.14 4.57
C VAL A 115 -0.63 -2.94 4.77
N PHE A 116 0.50 -2.27 4.56
CA PHE A 116 1.81 -2.86 4.77
C PHE A 116 2.44 -2.19 5.98
N GLY A 117 2.99 -2.98 6.88
CA GLY A 117 3.62 -2.44 8.06
C GLY A 117 5.11 -2.66 8.04
N ASN A 118 5.77 -1.91 8.93
CA ASN A 118 7.17 -2.12 9.18
C ASN A 118 7.30 -3.33 10.10
N GLU A 119 7.98 -4.34 9.66
CA GLU A 119 8.14 -5.56 10.43
C GLU A 119 9.47 -5.60 11.10
N LYS A 120 9.45 -5.74 12.36
CA LYS A 120 10.68 -5.81 13.12
C LYS A 120 10.81 -7.12 13.83
#